data_ad491537bc8d231a0ac539bd43eac4e5
#
_entry.id   ad491537bc8d231a0ac539bd43eac4e5
#
_cell.length_a   1.000
_cell.length_b   1.000
_cell.length_c   1.000
_cell.angle_alpha   90.00
_cell.angle_beta   90.00
_cell.angle_gamma   90.00
#
_symmetry.space_group_name_H-M   'P 1'
#
loop_
_entity.id
_entity.type
_entity.pdbx_description
1 polymer ?
#
loop_
_entity_poly.entity_id
_entity_poly.type
_entity_poly.pdbx_seq_one_letter_code
_entity_poly.pdbx_strand_id
1 'polypeptide(L)'
;MTKITPEIMRTIGQIVAAIYGPDVPVNVQNTILRYPIKGIGLISARGDFDLGSEEIARLMDKIPADLEGSKDKMSFDCQGAFWIGYYQYSKLKDDVKNYTPSHLSIIGEALYGNQWQTNLARDLNLSDARRIRQWMAGERKIPIGVWSDIVELLKSKQKRIEDILSEMVEAKA
;
A
#
# COMPACT_ATOMS: atom_id res chain seq x y z
N MET A 1 -4.83 -9.22 -21.89
CA MET A 1 -4.68 -7.76 -21.68
C MET A 1 -5.68 -7.32 -20.61
N THR A 2 -5.16 -6.81 -19.51
CA THR A 2 -5.96 -6.43 -18.34
C THR A 2 -6.45 -5.00 -18.48
N LYS A 3 -7.77 -4.80 -18.33
CA LYS A 3 -8.37 -3.45 -18.38
C LYS A 3 -8.05 -2.66 -17.12
N ILE A 4 -7.97 -1.34 -17.26
CA ILE A 4 -7.81 -0.44 -16.13
C ILE A 4 -9.09 -0.43 -15.30
N THR A 5 -8.95 -0.78 -14.01
CA THR A 5 -10.05 -0.78 -13.03
C THR A 5 -9.85 0.34 -11.99
N PRO A 6 -10.89 0.71 -11.23
CA PRO A 6 -10.75 1.65 -10.12
C PRO A 6 -9.69 1.22 -9.10
N GLU A 7 -9.53 -0.08 -8.86
CA GLU A 7 -8.53 -0.61 -7.94
C GLU A 7 -7.11 -0.38 -8.42
N ILE A 8 -6.84 -0.64 -9.71
CA ILE A 8 -5.55 -0.33 -10.35
C ILE A 8 -5.29 1.18 -10.28
N MET A 9 -6.29 2.02 -10.56
CA MET A 9 -6.13 3.47 -10.49
C MET A 9 -5.89 3.98 -9.07
N ARG A 10 -6.47 3.34 -8.07
CA ARG A 10 -6.14 3.62 -6.66
C ARG A 10 -4.68 3.34 -6.36
N THR A 11 -4.16 2.20 -6.80
CA THR A 11 -2.74 1.85 -6.65
C THR A 11 -1.84 2.84 -7.37
N ILE A 12 -2.19 3.27 -8.58
CA ILE A 12 -1.46 4.33 -9.30
C ILE A 12 -1.47 5.64 -8.52
N GLY A 13 -2.59 6.01 -7.90
CA GLY A 13 -2.67 7.18 -7.02
C GLY A 13 -1.71 7.09 -5.83
N GLN A 14 -1.59 5.92 -5.21
CA GLN A 14 -0.64 5.66 -4.13
C GLN A 14 0.82 5.80 -4.60
N ILE A 15 1.16 5.25 -5.78
CA ILE A 15 2.50 5.38 -6.38
C ILE A 15 2.85 6.85 -6.61
N VAL A 16 1.92 7.62 -7.17
CA VAL A 16 2.12 9.05 -7.42
C VAL A 16 2.33 9.81 -6.12
N ALA A 17 1.55 9.51 -5.08
CA ALA A 17 1.72 10.11 -3.76
C ALA A 17 3.06 9.71 -3.10
N ALA A 18 3.51 8.48 -3.30
CA ALA A 18 4.80 8.01 -2.81
C ALA A 18 5.96 8.81 -3.42
N ILE A 19 5.89 9.07 -4.73
CA ILE A 19 6.94 9.71 -5.52
C ILE A 19 6.94 11.22 -5.32
N TYR A 20 5.80 11.86 -5.49
CA TYR A 20 5.69 13.33 -5.53
C TYR A 20 5.29 13.96 -4.19
N GLY A 21 4.77 13.17 -3.24
CA GLY A 21 4.19 13.76 -2.02
C GLY A 21 2.99 14.66 -2.34
N PRO A 22 2.85 15.81 -1.63
CA PRO A 22 1.71 16.73 -1.82
C PRO A 22 1.77 17.55 -3.14
N ASP A 23 2.95 17.66 -3.77
CA ASP A 23 3.22 18.60 -4.87
C ASP A 23 3.35 17.91 -6.22
N VAL A 24 2.29 17.20 -6.64
CA VAL A 24 2.29 16.55 -7.97
C VAL A 24 2.20 17.60 -9.07
N PRO A 25 3.14 17.63 -10.03
CA PRO A 25 3.07 18.55 -11.16
C PRO A 25 1.80 18.34 -12.00
N VAL A 26 1.13 19.43 -12.37
CA VAL A 26 -0.16 19.41 -13.10
C VAL A 26 -0.08 18.61 -14.41
N ASN A 27 1.04 18.69 -15.11
CA ASN A 27 1.27 17.93 -16.34
C ASN A 27 1.31 16.42 -16.07
N VAL A 28 1.86 15.98 -14.93
CA VAL A 28 1.88 14.57 -14.51
C VAL A 28 0.46 14.10 -14.19
N GLN A 29 -0.27 14.87 -13.38
CA GLN A 29 -1.68 14.60 -13.05
C GLN A 29 -2.51 14.41 -14.32
N ASN A 30 -2.47 15.38 -15.22
CA ASN A 30 -3.22 15.35 -16.48
C ASN A 30 -2.85 14.17 -17.37
N THR A 31 -1.57 13.79 -17.41
CA THR A 31 -1.10 12.65 -18.20
C THR A 31 -1.61 11.34 -17.62
N ILE A 32 -1.52 11.17 -16.31
CA ILE A 32 -1.95 9.94 -15.63
C ILE A 32 -3.48 9.78 -15.72
N LEU A 33 -4.22 10.84 -15.51
CA LEU A 33 -5.69 10.79 -15.57
C LEU A 33 -6.23 10.54 -17.00
N ARG A 34 -5.46 10.87 -18.03
CA ARG A 34 -5.83 10.59 -19.42
C ARG A 34 -5.24 9.29 -19.95
N TYR A 35 -4.00 9.00 -19.59
CA TYR A 35 -3.19 7.91 -20.11
C TYR A 35 -2.35 7.27 -19.00
N PRO A 36 -2.94 6.49 -18.07
CA PRO A 36 -2.26 6.00 -16.87
C PRO A 36 -0.95 5.28 -17.17
N ILE A 37 -0.94 4.40 -18.17
CA ILE A 37 0.26 3.63 -18.54
C ILE A 37 1.36 4.55 -19.04
N LYS A 38 1.01 5.55 -19.85
CA LYS A 38 1.96 6.56 -20.32
C LYS A 38 2.51 7.40 -19.17
N GLY A 39 1.63 7.73 -18.21
CA GLY A 39 2.00 8.44 -16.99
C GLY A 39 2.99 7.64 -16.14
N ILE A 40 2.74 6.36 -15.92
CA ILE A 40 3.66 5.46 -15.19
C ILE A 40 4.99 5.34 -15.94
N GLY A 41 4.96 5.17 -17.27
CA GLY A 41 6.17 5.12 -18.09
C GLY A 41 7.00 6.42 -18.02
N LEU A 42 6.34 7.58 -18.01
CA LEU A 42 7.01 8.88 -17.85
C LEU A 42 7.64 9.04 -16.46
N ILE A 43 6.97 8.55 -15.42
CA ILE A 43 7.51 8.55 -14.06
C ILE A 43 8.75 7.66 -14.01
N SER A 44 8.67 6.44 -14.54
CA SER A 44 9.79 5.49 -14.57
C SER A 44 10.99 6.00 -15.38
N ALA A 45 10.74 6.73 -16.47
CA ALA A 45 11.79 7.25 -17.36
C ALA A 45 12.51 8.49 -16.83
N ARG A 46 11.95 9.20 -15.85
CA ARG A 46 12.55 10.45 -15.34
C ARG A 46 13.79 10.26 -14.48
N GLY A 47 14.05 9.07 -13.95
CA GLY A 47 15.28 8.74 -13.25
C GLY A 47 15.59 9.54 -11.95
N ASP A 48 14.86 10.63 -11.71
CA ASP A 48 15.08 11.55 -10.58
C ASP A 48 14.51 11.01 -9.24
N PHE A 49 13.83 9.88 -9.30
CA PHE A 49 13.21 9.28 -8.12
C PHE A 49 13.92 7.98 -7.79
N ASP A 50 14.11 7.74 -6.52
CA ASP A 50 14.53 6.44 -6.01
C ASP A 50 13.42 5.40 -6.23
N LEU A 51 13.24 5.02 -7.51
CA LEU A 51 12.36 3.91 -7.91
C LEU A 51 12.83 2.57 -7.33
N GLY A 52 14.05 2.55 -6.79
CA GLY A 52 14.59 1.42 -6.02
C GLY A 52 14.08 1.39 -4.59
N SER A 53 13.24 2.35 -4.16
CA SER A 53 12.59 2.23 -2.86
C SER A 53 11.72 0.98 -2.86
N GLU A 54 11.91 0.16 -1.85
CA GLU A 54 11.17 -1.09 -1.65
C GLU A 54 9.66 -0.89 -1.66
N GLU A 55 9.22 0.27 -1.23
CA GLU A 55 7.84 0.68 -1.17
C GLU A 55 7.22 0.88 -2.55
N ILE A 56 7.91 1.59 -3.44
CA ILE A 56 7.44 1.82 -4.81
C ILE A 56 7.45 0.49 -5.57
N ALA A 57 8.47 -0.35 -5.38
CA ALA A 57 8.52 -1.68 -5.97
C ALA A 57 7.30 -2.53 -5.58
N ARG A 58 6.93 -2.56 -4.29
CA ARG A 58 5.73 -3.28 -3.80
C ARG A 58 4.43 -2.75 -4.39
N LEU A 59 4.32 -1.44 -4.60
CA LEU A 59 3.14 -0.86 -5.23
C LEU A 59 3.10 -1.17 -6.73
N MET A 60 4.25 -1.14 -7.40
CA MET A 60 4.37 -1.49 -8.82
C MET A 60 4.04 -2.97 -9.08
N ASP A 61 4.40 -3.87 -8.18
CA ASP A 61 4.08 -5.31 -8.28
C ASP A 61 2.56 -5.59 -8.24
N LYS A 62 1.77 -4.67 -7.68
CA LYS A 62 0.30 -4.75 -7.70
C LYS A 62 -0.32 -4.34 -9.04
N ILE A 63 0.48 -3.80 -9.96
CA ILE A 63 0.00 -3.38 -11.28
C ILE A 63 0.26 -4.50 -12.29
N PRO A 64 -0.77 -4.99 -12.98
CA PRO A 64 -0.60 -6.03 -14.00
C PRO A 64 0.36 -5.57 -15.11
N ALA A 65 1.32 -6.42 -15.48
CA ALA A 65 2.30 -6.11 -16.51
C ALA A 65 1.67 -6.01 -17.92
N ASP A 66 0.51 -6.64 -18.12
CA ASP A 66 -0.23 -6.70 -19.39
C ASP A 66 -1.37 -5.67 -19.47
N LEU A 67 -1.28 -4.56 -18.74
CA LEU A 67 -2.28 -3.50 -18.78
C LEU A 67 -2.50 -2.98 -20.21
N GLU A 68 -3.77 -2.96 -20.60
CA GLU A 68 -4.18 -2.42 -21.89
C GLU A 68 -4.13 -0.89 -21.86
N GLY A 69 -3.41 -0.30 -22.82
CA GLY A 69 -3.41 1.14 -23.05
C GLY A 69 -4.77 1.60 -23.53
N SER A 70 -5.63 2.09 -22.65
CA SER A 70 -6.90 2.66 -23.05
C SER A 70 -6.67 3.89 -23.92
N LYS A 71 -7.30 3.91 -25.11
CA LYS A 71 -7.39 5.11 -25.96
C LYS A 71 -8.55 6.01 -25.53
N ASP A 72 -9.44 5.49 -24.70
CA ASP A 72 -10.64 6.19 -24.25
C ASP A 72 -10.35 7.01 -22.99
N LYS A 73 -11.17 8.06 -22.80
CA LYS A 73 -11.13 8.84 -21.56
C LYS A 73 -11.44 7.94 -20.37
N MET A 74 -10.63 8.07 -19.34
CA MET A 74 -10.83 7.37 -18.08
C MET A 74 -12.20 7.66 -17.49
N SER A 75 -12.89 6.61 -17.00
CA SER A 75 -14.19 6.77 -16.34
C SER A 75 -14.06 7.62 -15.07
N PHE A 76 -15.15 8.26 -14.65
CA PHE A 76 -15.17 9.05 -13.42
C PHE A 76 -14.81 8.21 -12.18
N ASP A 77 -15.25 6.95 -12.15
CA ASP A 77 -14.94 6.03 -11.06
C ASP A 77 -13.42 5.78 -10.94
N CYS A 78 -12.75 5.60 -12.08
CA CYS A 78 -11.30 5.44 -12.13
C CYS A 78 -10.56 6.72 -11.72
N GLN A 79 -11.05 7.88 -12.15
CA GLN A 79 -10.47 9.17 -11.73
C GLN A 79 -10.65 9.39 -10.22
N GLY A 80 -11.84 9.12 -9.69
CA GLY A 80 -12.14 9.19 -8.26
C GLY A 80 -11.25 8.23 -7.46
N ALA A 81 -11.10 6.99 -7.92
CA ALA A 81 -10.25 6.00 -7.28
C ALA A 81 -8.78 6.43 -7.23
N PHE A 82 -8.26 7.06 -8.30
CA PHE A 82 -6.91 7.64 -8.30
C PHE A 82 -6.73 8.66 -7.17
N TRP A 83 -7.63 9.63 -7.05
CA TRP A 83 -7.54 10.65 -6.01
C TRP A 83 -7.72 10.10 -4.62
N ILE A 84 -8.61 9.11 -4.44
CA ILE A 84 -8.76 8.40 -3.17
C ILE A 84 -7.43 7.74 -2.78
N GLY A 85 -6.79 7.00 -3.69
CA GLY A 85 -5.50 6.38 -3.45
C GLY A 85 -4.41 7.39 -3.09
N TYR A 86 -4.34 8.48 -3.84
CA TYR A 86 -3.38 9.55 -3.63
C TYR A 86 -3.53 10.22 -2.26
N TYR A 87 -4.74 10.66 -1.90
CA TYR A 87 -4.96 11.36 -0.63
C TYR A 87 -4.90 10.42 0.59
N GLN A 88 -5.39 9.20 0.47
CA GLN A 88 -5.27 8.22 1.54
C GLN A 88 -3.81 7.91 1.85
N TYR A 89 -2.98 7.78 0.82
CA TYR A 89 -1.55 7.53 0.99
C TYR A 89 -0.82 8.74 1.57
N SER A 90 -1.13 9.94 1.09
CA SER A 90 -0.55 11.18 1.63
C SER A 90 -0.89 11.35 3.11
N LYS A 91 -2.13 11.11 3.50
CA LYS A 91 -2.56 11.14 4.89
C LYS A 91 -1.85 10.09 5.75
N LEU A 92 -1.76 8.84 5.26
CA LEU A 92 -1.01 7.79 5.93
C LEU A 92 0.46 8.19 6.13
N LYS A 93 1.06 8.87 5.15
CA LYS A 93 2.44 9.36 5.27
C LYS A 93 2.61 10.35 6.40
N ASP A 94 1.63 11.20 6.65
CA ASP A 94 1.66 12.16 7.75
C ASP A 94 1.41 11.46 9.10
N ASP A 95 0.48 10.53 9.18
CA ASP A 95 0.18 9.75 10.38
C ASP A 95 1.35 8.82 10.75
N VAL A 96 2.02 8.23 9.75
CA VAL A 96 3.13 7.27 9.92
C VAL A 96 4.46 7.93 10.30
N LYS A 97 4.62 9.24 10.13
CA LYS A 97 5.84 9.94 10.60
C LYS A 97 6.17 9.67 12.08
N ASN A 98 5.18 9.28 12.87
CA ASN A 98 5.31 9.00 14.29
C ASN A 98 5.46 7.50 14.61
N TYR A 99 5.34 6.60 13.64
CA TYR A 99 5.48 5.16 13.91
C TYR A 99 6.94 4.72 13.92
N THR A 100 7.29 3.96 14.95
CA THR A 100 8.64 3.50 15.24
C THR A 100 8.70 1.97 15.24
N PRO A 101 9.90 1.35 15.23
CA PRO A 101 10.06 -0.08 15.44
C PRO A 101 9.33 -0.60 16.70
N SER A 102 9.25 0.21 17.76
CA SER A 102 8.52 -0.16 18.98
C SER A 102 7.02 -0.38 18.73
N HIS A 103 6.40 0.41 17.86
CA HIS A 103 5.01 0.18 17.47
C HIS A 103 4.85 -1.14 16.70
N LEU A 104 5.84 -1.48 15.86
CA LEU A 104 5.84 -2.74 15.13
C LEU A 104 5.89 -3.96 16.08
N SER A 105 6.71 -3.89 17.15
CA SER A 105 6.75 -4.98 18.13
C SER A 105 5.47 -5.08 18.94
N ILE A 106 4.92 -3.96 19.39
CA ILE A 106 3.63 -3.94 20.12
C ILE A 106 2.53 -4.62 19.30
N ILE A 107 2.41 -4.25 18.03
CA ILE A 107 1.40 -4.83 17.12
C ILE A 107 1.70 -6.31 16.89
N GLY A 108 2.94 -6.66 16.60
CA GLY A 108 3.34 -8.02 16.34
C GLY A 108 3.08 -8.95 17.53
N GLU A 109 3.45 -8.52 18.73
CA GLU A 109 3.23 -9.26 19.97
C GLU A 109 1.74 -9.40 20.30
N ALA A 110 0.95 -8.35 20.09
CA ALA A 110 -0.50 -8.41 20.29
C ALA A 110 -1.19 -9.39 19.35
N LEU A 111 -0.72 -9.51 18.10
CA LEU A 111 -1.33 -10.39 17.10
C LEU A 111 -0.84 -11.84 17.19
N TYR A 112 0.41 -12.07 17.57
CA TYR A 112 1.05 -13.39 17.39
C TYR A 112 1.87 -13.87 18.61
N GLY A 113 1.95 -13.08 19.67
CA GLY A 113 2.77 -13.44 20.85
C GLY A 113 4.27 -13.49 20.53
N ASN A 114 4.99 -14.38 21.21
CA ASN A 114 6.46 -14.41 21.19
C ASN A 114 7.10 -14.68 19.81
N GLN A 115 6.41 -15.32 18.89
CA GLN A 115 6.91 -15.62 17.53
C GLN A 115 6.42 -14.64 16.47
N TRP A 116 6.06 -13.44 16.88
CA TRP A 116 5.40 -12.46 16.04
C TRP A 116 6.16 -12.09 14.75
N GLN A 117 7.49 -12.05 14.79
CA GLN A 117 8.29 -11.64 13.62
C GLN A 117 8.10 -12.56 12.42
N THR A 118 8.08 -13.88 12.66
CA THR A 118 7.87 -14.87 11.60
C THR A 118 6.44 -14.85 11.09
N ASN A 119 5.47 -14.75 12.00
CA ASN A 119 4.07 -14.74 11.64
C ASN A 119 3.67 -13.46 10.91
N LEU A 120 4.14 -12.30 11.38
CA LEU A 120 3.92 -11.01 10.72
C LEU A 120 4.58 -10.97 9.34
N ALA A 121 5.80 -11.51 9.19
CA ALA A 121 6.45 -11.59 7.88
C ALA A 121 5.61 -12.38 6.88
N ARG A 122 5.06 -13.53 7.29
CA ARG A 122 4.18 -14.34 6.45
C ARG A 122 2.92 -13.59 6.05
N ASP A 123 2.24 -12.96 7.00
CA ASP A 123 0.97 -12.26 6.73
C ASP A 123 1.18 -10.96 5.92
N LEU A 124 2.38 -10.37 5.96
CA LEU A 124 2.80 -9.26 5.09
C LEU A 124 3.40 -9.72 3.75
N ASN A 125 3.35 -11.02 3.44
CA ASN A 125 3.93 -11.61 2.22
C ASN A 125 5.43 -11.28 2.02
N LEU A 126 6.18 -11.15 3.11
CA LEU A 126 7.64 -11.01 3.04
C LEU A 126 8.28 -12.38 2.83
N SER A 127 9.38 -12.42 2.07
CA SER A 127 10.13 -13.65 1.80
C SER A 127 10.62 -14.36 3.07
N ASP A 128 10.99 -13.58 4.10
CA ASP A 128 11.39 -14.10 5.42
C ASP A 128 11.30 -13.03 6.52
N ALA A 129 11.48 -13.43 7.79
CA ALA A 129 11.46 -12.54 8.93
C ALA A 129 12.75 -11.69 9.07
N ARG A 130 13.77 -11.87 8.23
CA ARG A 130 15.01 -11.10 8.26
C ARG A 130 14.74 -9.62 8.07
N ARG A 131 13.79 -9.29 7.21
CA ARG A 131 13.39 -7.92 6.94
C ARG A 131 12.83 -7.22 8.19
N ILE A 132 11.97 -7.92 8.94
CA ILE A 132 11.43 -7.39 10.20
C ILE A 132 12.55 -7.19 11.23
N ARG A 133 13.48 -8.13 11.33
CA ARG A 133 14.65 -7.98 12.23
C ARG A 133 15.51 -6.79 11.87
N GLN A 134 15.74 -6.52 10.58
CA GLN A 134 16.48 -5.36 10.11
C GLN A 134 15.78 -4.05 10.47
N TRP A 135 14.45 -4.00 10.38
CA TRP A 135 13.66 -2.85 10.81
C TRP A 135 13.74 -2.64 12.31
N MET A 136 13.64 -3.72 13.09
CA MET A 136 13.76 -3.66 14.55
C MET A 136 15.15 -3.22 15.02
N ALA A 137 16.20 -3.64 14.31
CA ALA A 137 17.58 -3.23 14.59
C ALA A 137 17.91 -1.81 14.11
N GLY A 138 16.99 -1.14 13.39
CA GLY A 138 17.22 0.19 12.81
C GLY A 138 18.18 0.19 11.60
N GLU A 139 18.57 -0.99 11.11
CA GLU A 139 19.43 -1.14 9.92
C GLU A 139 18.74 -0.62 8.65
N ARG A 140 17.41 -0.67 8.64
CA ARG A 140 16.58 -0.16 7.55
C ARG A 140 15.35 0.54 8.11
N LYS A 141 14.90 1.57 7.40
CA LYS A 141 13.62 2.23 7.70
C LYS A 141 12.47 1.28 7.35
N ILE A 142 11.40 1.30 8.15
CA ILE A 142 10.17 0.59 7.83
C ILE A 142 9.47 1.36 6.70
N PRO A 143 9.21 0.74 5.54
CA PRO A 143 8.50 1.40 4.46
C PRO A 143 7.08 1.80 4.88
N ILE A 144 6.62 2.95 4.39
CA ILE A 144 5.28 3.45 4.74
C ILE A 144 4.17 2.47 4.30
N GLY A 145 4.33 1.83 3.14
CA GLY A 145 3.39 0.82 2.66
C GLY A 145 3.21 -0.36 3.61
N VAL A 146 4.24 -0.70 4.40
CA VAL A 146 4.13 -1.75 5.43
C VAL A 146 3.13 -1.36 6.51
N TRP A 147 3.09 -0.09 6.90
CA TRP A 147 2.11 0.38 7.88
C TRP A 147 0.68 0.33 7.35
N SER A 148 0.49 0.61 6.05
CA SER A 148 -0.81 0.42 5.40
C SER A 148 -1.25 -1.03 5.43
N ASP A 149 -0.35 -1.95 5.06
CA ASP A 149 -0.62 -3.39 5.08
C ASP A 149 -0.93 -3.87 6.50
N ILE A 150 -0.24 -3.34 7.52
CA ILE A 150 -0.50 -3.63 8.93
C ILE A 150 -1.89 -3.15 9.35
N VAL A 151 -2.32 -1.96 8.94
CA VAL A 151 -3.66 -1.45 9.24
C VAL A 151 -4.74 -2.32 8.59
N GLU A 152 -4.54 -2.74 7.35
CA GLU A 152 -5.47 -3.67 6.68
C GLU A 152 -5.52 -5.03 7.39
N LEU A 153 -4.37 -5.55 7.79
CA LEU A 153 -4.26 -6.79 8.55
C LEU A 153 -5.00 -6.70 9.90
N LEU A 154 -4.82 -5.61 10.64
CA LEU A 154 -5.51 -5.38 11.92
C LEU A 154 -7.02 -5.34 11.73
N LYS A 155 -7.52 -4.64 10.72
CA LYS A 155 -8.95 -4.58 10.40
C LYS A 155 -9.52 -5.96 10.04
N SER A 156 -8.78 -6.74 9.25
CA SER A 156 -9.17 -8.10 8.88
C SER A 156 -9.25 -9.03 10.11
N LYS A 157 -8.25 -8.94 11.00
CA LYS A 157 -8.25 -9.72 12.25
C LYS A 157 -9.37 -9.29 13.20
N GLN A 158 -9.62 -7.99 13.33
CA GLN A 158 -10.71 -7.45 14.13
C GLN A 158 -12.06 -8.02 13.65
N LYS A 159 -12.34 -7.91 12.34
CA LYS A 159 -13.57 -8.44 11.78
C LYS A 159 -13.75 -9.93 12.07
N ARG A 160 -12.69 -10.73 11.90
CA ARG A 160 -12.75 -12.17 12.19
C ARG A 160 -13.03 -12.46 13.65
N ILE A 161 -12.48 -11.66 14.58
CA ILE A 161 -12.77 -11.80 16.02
C ILE A 161 -14.23 -11.46 16.30
N GLU A 162 -14.75 -10.39 15.71
CA GLU A 162 -16.14 -9.99 15.83
C GLU A 162 -17.11 -11.07 15.31
N ASP A 163 -16.80 -11.66 14.15
CA ASP A 163 -17.57 -12.76 13.58
C ASP A 163 -17.62 -13.96 14.54
N ILE A 164 -16.48 -14.39 15.08
CA ILE A 164 -16.38 -15.49 16.05
C ILE A 164 -17.17 -15.19 17.34
N LEU A 165 -17.05 -13.98 17.86
CA LEU A 165 -17.79 -13.57 19.05
C LEU A 165 -19.30 -13.62 18.83
N SER A 166 -19.77 -13.20 17.65
CA SER A 166 -21.18 -13.26 17.28
C SER A 166 -21.69 -14.70 17.21
N GLU A 167 -20.95 -15.60 16.56
CA GLU A 167 -21.27 -17.04 16.51
C GLU A 167 -21.34 -17.66 17.90
N MET A 168 -20.41 -17.32 18.80
CA MET A 168 -20.40 -17.83 20.18
C MET A 168 -21.56 -17.32 21.03
N VAL A 169 -22.07 -16.13 20.77
CA VAL A 169 -23.24 -15.56 21.47
C VAL A 169 -24.52 -16.21 20.97
N GLU A 170 -24.66 -16.40 19.65
CA GLU A 170 -25.84 -17.09 19.07
C GLU A 170 -25.93 -18.53 19.47
N ALA A 171 -24.82 -19.22 19.64
CA ALA A 171 -24.80 -20.64 20.10
C ALA A 171 -25.23 -20.84 21.58
N LYS A 172 -25.37 -19.74 22.34
CA LYS A 172 -25.80 -19.78 23.76
C LYS A 172 -27.25 -19.35 23.96
N ALA A 173 -27.95 -18.91 22.92
CA ALA A 173 -29.34 -18.51 22.94
C ALA A 173 -30.27 -19.69 22.55
#